data_dd2efd7f3ff38bc395a9a22b0b36eb10
#
_entry.id   dd2efd7f3ff38bc395a9a22b0b36eb10
#
_cell.length_a   1.000
_cell.length_b   1.000
_cell.length_c   1.000
_cell.angle_alpha   90.00
_cell.angle_beta   90.00
_cell.angle_gamma   90.00
#
_symmetry.space_group_name_H-M   'P 1'
#
loop_
_entity.id
_entity.type
_entity.pdbx_description
1 polymer ?
#
loop_
_entity_poly.entity_id
_entity_poly.type
_entity_poly.pdbx_seq_one_letter_code
_entity_poly.pdbx_strand_id
1 'polypeptide(L)'
;MKFEDLVIFLFPAYFVFVGFTSNMIKDKPIDKKYGYRTPLSTKNKHNWYFANSYMAKGSFALAFAFIIIGLLINHYVDMTRLRRIIFVVIEFMSFIVLGISLETRPRSPSK
;
A
#
# COMPACT_ATOMS: atom_id res chain seq x y z
N MET A 1 -1.46 -19.55 16.34
CA MET A 1 -0.80 -19.03 15.13
C MET A 1 0.62 -19.56 15.07
N LYS A 2 0.98 -20.15 13.96
CA LYS A 2 2.34 -20.66 13.75
C LYS A 2 3.26 -19.53 13.31
N PHE A 3 4.55 -19.71 13.56
CA PHE A 3 5.55 -18.72 13.11
C PHE A 3 5.43 -18.48 11.60
N GLU A 4 5.21 -19.52 10.82
CA GLU A 4 5.07 -19.43 9.37
C GLU A 4 3.88 -18.57 8.93
N ASP A 5 2.84 -18.48 9.76
CA ASP A 5 1.65 -17.69 9.43
C ASP A 5 1.93 -16.19 9.52
N LEU A 6 3.01 -15.79 10.16
CA LEU A 6 3.39 -14.38 10.25
C LEU A 6 3.71 -13.77 8.88
N VAL A 7 4.04 -14.61 7.90
CA VAL A 7 4.37 -14.11 6.55
C VAL A 7 3.20 -13.33 5.94
N ILE A 8 1.95 -13.68 6.27
CA ILE A 8 0.80 -12.97 5.72
C ILE A 8 0.65 -11.56 6.27
N PHE A 9 1.38 -11.22 7.34
CA PHE A 9 1.35 -9.89 7.93
C PHE A 9 2.52 -9.01 7.50
N LEU A 10 3.44 -9.54 6.69
CA LEU A 10 4.59 -8.77 6.21
C LEU A 10 4.15 -7.64 5.28
N PHE A 11 3.27 -7.91 4.32
CA PHE A 11 2.76 -6.87 3.43
C PHE A 11 1.94 -5.83 4.18
N PRO A 12 1.00 -6.20 5.05
CA PRO A 12 0.32 -5.19 5.87
C PRO A 12 1.28 -4.30 6.67
N ALA A 13 2.34 -4.86 7.24
CA ALA A 13 3.36 -4.07 7.93
C ALA A 13 4.05 -3.11 6.96
N TYR A 14 4.38 -3.57 5.77
CA TYR A 14 4.96 -2.74 4.74
C TYR A 14 3.99 -1.63 4.32
N PHE A 15 2.70 -1.95 4.17
CA PHE A 15 1.69 -0.95 3.82
C PHE A 15 1.58 0.13 4.88
N VAL A 16 1.67 -0.23 6.16
CA VAL A 16 1.70 0.76 7.24
C VAL A 16 2.91 1.68 7.08
N PHE A 17 4.08 1.09 6.79
CA PHE A 17 5.30 1.86 6.56
C PHE A 17 5.13 2.83 5.40
N VAL A 18 4.60 2.36 4.27
CA VAL A 18 4.35 3.19 3.09
C VAL A 18 3.36 4.30 3.44
N GLY A 19 2.31 3.97 4.17
CA GLY A 19 1.31 4.95 4.59
C GLY A 19 1.92 6.07 5.42
N PHE A 20 2.72 5.72 6.42
CA PHE A 20 3.40 6.72 7.24
C PHE A 20 4.36 7.58 6.42
N THR A 21 5.19 6.93 5.60
CA THR A 21 6.16 7.65 4.77
C THR A 21 5.47 8.63 3.83
N SER A 22 4.46 8.16 3.11
CA SER A 22 3.71 9.00 2.17
C SER A 22 3.01 10.15 2.89
N ASN A 23 2.43 9.89 4.05
CA ASN A 23 1.76 10.92 4.81
C ASN A 23 2.72 11.99 5.32
N MET A 24 3.94 11.58 5.69
CA MET A 24 4.94 12.52 6.19
C MET A 24 5.48 13.43 5.09
N ILE A 25 5.61 12.93 3.87
CA ILE A 25 6.31 13.66 2.81
C ILE A 25 5.38 14.34 1.82
N LYS A 26 4.06 14.13 1.91
CA LYS A 26 3.12 14.72 0.95
C LYS A 26 3.18 16.25 0.92
N ASP A 27 3.48 16.87 2.06
CA ASP A 27 3.57 18.32 2.18
C ASP A 27 4.98 18.86 1.99
N LYS A 28 5.94 17.98 1.81
CA LYS A 28 7.34 18.37 1.64
C LYS A 28 7.69 18.51 0.16
N PRO A 29 8.82 19.16 -0.15
CA PRO A 29 9.29 19.21 -1.54
C PRO A 29 9.44 17.80 -2.12
N ILE A 30 9.30 17.69 -3.42
CA ILE A 30 9.43 16.41 -4.12
C ILE A 30 10.78 15.78 -3.78
N ASP A 31 10.73 14.57 -3.25
CA ASP A 31 11.90 13.84 -2.78
C ASP A 31 12.33 12.84 -3.84
N LYS A 32 13.64 12.66 -3.98
CA LYS A 32 14.20 11.70 -4.93
C LYS A 32 14.37 10.29 -4.35
N LYS A 33 14.19 10.13 -3.05
CA LYS A 33 14.41 8.85 -2.36
C LYS A 33 13.16 8.23 -1.80
N TYR A 34 12.23 9.04 -1.29
CA TYR A 34 11.10 8.55 -0.54
C TYR A 34 9.78 8.96 -1.17
N GLY A 35 8.75 8.19 -0.90
CA GLY A 35 7.42 8.47 -1.35
C GLY A 35 7.07 7.86 -2.69
N TYR A 36 5.84 8.06 -3.10
CA TYR A 36 5.34 7.57 -4.38
C TYR A 36 5.86 8.48 -5.49
N ARG A 37 6.64 7.92 -6.38
CA ARG A 37 7.36 8.68 -7.40
C ARG A 37 7.15 8.07 -8.78
N THR A 38 6.22 8.63 -9.51
CA THR A 38 6.04 8.34 -10.94
C THR A 38 6.26 9.63 -11.71
N PRO A 39 6.46 9.55 -13.04
CA PRO A 39 6.57 10.78 -13.82
C PRO A 39 5.40 11.73 -13.60
N LEU A 40 4.19 11.21 -13.45
CA LEU A 40 3.02 12.04 -13.23
C LEU A 40 3.02 12.64 -11.82
N SER A 41 3.37 11.86 -10.79
CA SER A 41 3.33 12.32 -9.41
C SER A 41 4.42 13.35 -9.11
N THR A 42 5.55 13.29 -9.82
CA THR A 42 6.65 14.24 -9.62
C THR A 42 6.59 15.44 -10.57
N LYS A 43 5.55 15.54 -11.37
CA LYS A 43 5.42 16.59 -12.37
C LYS A 43 5.28 17.97 -11.75
N ASN A 44 4.51 18.10 -10.69
CA ASN A 44 4.38 19.35 -9.96
C ASN A 44 3.99 19.06 -8.50
N LYS A 45 3.97 20.11 -7.69
CA LYS A 45 3.71 19.99 -6.27
C LYS A 45 2.30 19.47 -5.96
N HIS A 46 1.32 19.87 -6.75
CA HIS A 46 -0.06 19.42 -6.58
C HIS A 46 -0.17 17.92 -6.80
N ASN A 47 0.44 17.42 -7.88
CA ASN A 47 0.40 15.99 -8.18
C ASN A 47 1.17 15.18 -7.16
N TRP A 48 2.27 15.71 -6.66
CA TRP A 48 3.04 15.09 -5.59
C TRP A 48 2.20 14.92 -4.32
N TYR A 49 1.55 16.00 -3.89
CA TYR A 49 0.68 15.96 -2.73
C TYR A 49 -0.46 14.96 -2.92
N PHE A 50 -1.12 15.02 -4.07
CA PHE A 50 -2.24 14.14 -4.37
C PHE A 50 -1.80 12.67 -4.34
N ALA A 51 -0.69 12.35 -5.01
CA ALA A 51 -0.22 10.98 -5.10
C ALA A 51 0.14 10.41 -3.74
N ASN A 52 0.91 11.16 -2.96
CA ASN A 52 1.35 10.68 -1.66
C ASN A 52 0.21 10.64 -0.65
N SER A 53 -0.73 11.57 -0.73
CA SER A 53 -1.93 11.54 0.10
C SER A 53 -2.80 10.31 -0.22
N TYR A 54 -2.97 10.03 -1.51
CA TYR A 54 -3.74 8.86 -1.96
C TYR A 54 -3.08 7.57 -1.51
N MET A 55 -1.77 7.46 -1.68
CA MET A 55 -1.02 6.27 -1.25
C MET A 55 -1.06 6.09 0.26
N ALA A 56 -0.99 7.18 1.02
CA ALA A 56 -1.08 7.11 2.47
C ALA A 56 -2.41 6.51 2.90
N LYS A 57 -3.50 7.07 2.38
CA LYS A 57 -4.85 6.60 2.74
C LYS A 57 -5.10 5.18 2.26
N GLY A 58 -4.73 4.88 1.01
CA GLY A 58 -4.94 3.56 0.44
C GLY A 58 -4.10 2.49 1.13
N SER A 59 -2.86 2.80 1.44
CA SER A 59 -1.97 1.84 2.11
C SER A 59 -2.46 1.54 3.53
N PHE A 60 -2.91 2.55 4.27
CA PHE A 60 -3.48 2.32 5.59
C PHE A 60 -4.77 1.49 5.51
N ALA A 61 -5.62 1.76 4.52
CA ALA A 61 -6.85 0.99 4.33
C ALA A 61 -6.54 -0.47 4.02
N LEU A 62 -5.59 -0.73 3.12
CA LEU A 62 -5.18 -2.08 2.80
C LEU A 62 -4.56 -2.79 4.00
N ALA A 63 -3.70 -2.10 4.73
CA ALA A 63 -3.06 -2.68 5.92
C ALA A 63 -4.11 -3.10 6.94
N PHE A 64 -5.05 -2.21 7.24
CA PHE A 64 -6.10 -2.48 8.22
C PHE A 64 -6.97 -3.66 7.76
N ALA A 65 -7.40 -3.65 6.49
CA ALA A 65 -8.23 -4.70 5.96
C ALA A 65 -7.53 -6.06 5.99
N PHE A 66 -6.28 -6.13 5.55
CA PHE A 66 -5.57 -7.40 5.52
C PHE A 66 -5.16 -7.90 6.90
N ILE A 67 -4.91 -7.01 7.84
CA ILE A 67 -4.65 -7.43 9.22
C ILE A 67 -5.90 -8.11 9.78
N ILE A 68 -7.07 -7.49 9.63
CA ILE A 68 -8.32 -8.07 10.12
C ILE A 68 -8.64 -9.39 9.41
N ILE A 69 -8.58 -9.39 8.08
CA ILE A 69 -8.87 -10.59 7.30
C ILE A 69 -7.88 -11.70 7.64
N GLY A 70 -6.60 -11.38 7.77
CA GLY A 70 -5.58 -12.35 8.13
C GLY A 70 -5.80 -12.97 9.49
N LEU A 71 -6.17 -12.16 10.47
CA LEU A 71 -6.49 -12.68 11.81
C LEU A 71 -7.71 -13.59 11.80
N LEU A 72 -8.76 -13.21 11.09
CA LEU A 72 -9.97 -14.00 10.99
C LEU A 72 -9.71 -15.33 10.27
N ILE A 73 -9.04 -15.28 9.14
CA ILE A 73 -8.73 -16.49 8.37
C ILE A 73 -7.85 -17.43 9.20
N ASN A 74 -6.83 -16.88 9.87
CA ASN A 74 -5.94 -17.70 10.66
C ASN A 74 -6.64 -18.34 11.86
N HIS A 75 -7.69 -17.70 12.36
CA HIS A 75 -8.46 -18.23 13.48
C HIS A 75 -9.42 -19.36 13.04
N TYR A 76 -10.07 -19.19 11.89
CA TYR A 76 -11.13 -20.10 11.45
C TYR A 76 -10.69 -21.14 10.42
N VAL A 77 -9.56 -20.96 9.78
CA VAL A 77 -9.09 -21.80 8.69
C VAL A 77 -7.64 -22.21 8.98
N ASP A 78 -7.36 -23.51 8.77
CA ASP A 78 -5.98 -23.98 8.85
C ASP A 78 -5.17 -23.40 7.68
N MET A 79 -4.12 -22.67 8.00
CA MET A 79 -3.27 -22.06 6.99
C MET A 79 -2.26 -23.07 6.48
N THR A 80 -2.52 -23.60 5.29
CA THR A 80 -1.58 -24.46 4.59
C THR A 80 -0.58 -23.58 3.83
N ARG A 81 0.52 -24.20 3.38
CA ARG A 81 1.51 -23.48 2.57
C ARG A 81 0.86 -22.83 1.35
N LEU A 82 -0.01 -23.54 0.66
CA LEU A 82 -0.69 -23.02 -0.51
C LEU A 82 -1.57 -21.84 -0.18
N ARG A 83 -2.32 -21.92 0.92
CA ARG A 83 -3.19 -20.84 1.34
C ARG A 83 -2.40 -19.58 1.70
N ARG A 84 -1.27 -19.75 2.36
CA ARG A 84 -0.39 -18.62 2.67
C ARG A 84 0.11 -17.93 1.41
N ILE A 85 0.55 -18.73 0.43
CA ILE A 85 1.03 -18.20 -0.84
C ILE A 85 -0.07 -17.42 -1.55
N ILE A 86 -1.27 -17.98 -1.61
CA ILE A 86 -2.41 -17.32 -2.25
C ILE A 86 -2.72 -16.00 -1.55
N PHE A 87 -2.73 -15.99 -0.23
CA PHE A 87 -3.02 -14.78 0.53
C PHE A 87 -1.99 -13.69 0.25
N VAL A 88 -0.71 -14.04 0.27
CA VAL A 88 0.37 -13.09 0.00
C VAL A 88 0.28 -12.54 -1.42
N VAL A 89 -0.05 -13.38 -2.39
CA VAL A 89 -0.23 -12.94 -3.77
C VAL A 89 -1.38 -11.94 -3.87
N ILE A 90 -2.49 -12.20 -3.17
CA ILE A 90 -3.63 -11.29 -3.16
C ILE A 90 -3.22 -9.94 -2.54
N GLU A 91 -2.46 -9.95 -1.46
CA GLU A 91 -1.97 -8.72 -0.84
C GLU A 91 -1.12 -7.91 -1.82
N PHE A 92 -0.19 -8.58 -2.49
CA PHE A 92 0.69 -7.93 -3.46
C PHE A 92 -0.10 -7.34 -4.62
N MET A 93 -1.02 -8.11 -5.18
CA MET A 93 -1.86 -7.64 -6.30
C MET A 93 -2.74 -6.47 -5.89
N SER A 94 -3.24 -6.47 -4.67
CA SER A 94 -4.05 -5.36 -4.16
C SER A 94 -3.25 -4.06 -4.13
N PHE A 95 -1.99 -4.14 -3.73
CA PHE A 95 -1.13 -2.95 -3.70
C PHE A 95 -0.84 -2.44 -5.11
N ILE A 96 -0.63 -3.35 -6.06
CA ILE A 96 -0.46 -2.98 -7.47
C ILE A 96 -1.71 -2.28 -8.00
N VAL A 97 -2.89 -2.82 -7.68
CA VAL A 97 -4.16 -2.21 -8.10
C VAL A 97 -4.29 -0.80 -7.51
N LEU A 98 -3.87 -0.61 -6.26
CA LEU A 98 -3.88 0.72 -5.66
C LEU A 98 -3.03 1.70 -6.47
N GLY A 99 -1.82 1.30 -6.87
CA GLY A 99 -0.96 2.13 -7.69
C GLY A 99 -1.56 2.45 -9.05
N ILE A 100 -2.13 1.45 -9.71
CA ILE A 100 -2.78 1.64 -11.01
C ILE A 100 -3.98 2.58 -10.86
N SER A 101 -4.78 2.39 -9.83
CA SER A 101 -5.93 3.24 -9.55
C SER A 101 -5.50 4.70 -9.40
N LEU A 102 -4.41 4.93 -8.71
CA LEU A 102 -3.87 6.27 -8.54
C LEU A 102 -3.46 6.90 -9.87
N GLU A 103 -2.74 6.13 -10.71
CA GLU A 103 -2.24 6.66 -11.99
C GLU A 103 -3.35 6.93 -13.00
N THR A 104 -4.50 6.29 -12.85
CA THR A 104 -5.62 6.51 -13.78
C THR A 104 -6.56 7.63 -13.34
N ARG A 105 -6.37 8.20 -12.15
CA ARG A 105 -7.22 9.28 -11.68
C ARG A 105 -6.85 10.61 -12.32
N PRO A 106 -7.86 11.48 -12.59
CA PRO A 106 -7.57 12.80 -13.11
C PRO A 106 -6.76 13.63 -12.13
N ARG A 107 -5.78 14.35 -12.65
CA ARG A 107 -4.92 15.22 -11.85
C ARG A 107 -4.67 16.52 -12.60
N SER A 108 -4.02 17.47 -11.90
CA SER A 108 -3.62 18.72 -12.52
C SER A 108 -2.78 18.44 -13.77
N PRO A 109 -3.16 18.98 -14.95
CA PRO A 109 -2.52 18.58 -16.20
C PRO A 109 -1.15 19.17 -16.41
N SER A 110 -0.72 20.16 -15.66
CA SER A 110 0.44 20.88 -16.09
C SER A 110 1.36 21.29 -14.98
N LYS A 111 2.49 21.67 -15.38
CA LYS A 111 3.47 22.53 -14.75
C LYS A 111 4.35 21.88 -13.77
#